data_ae19ebb1290814c32b76288816dc1066
#
_entry.id   ae19ebb1290814c32b76288816dc1066
#
_cell.length_a   1.000
_cell.length_b   1.000
_cell.length_c   1.000
_cell.angle_alpha   90.00
_cell.angle_beta   90.00
_cell.angle_gamma   90.00
#
_symmetry.space_group_name_H-M   'P 1'
#
loop_
_entity.id
_entity.type
_entity.pdbx_description
1 polymer ?
#
loop_
_entity_poly.entity_id
_entity_poly.type
_entity_poly.pdbx_seq_one_letter_code
_entity_poly.pdbx_strand_id
1 'polypeptide(L)'
;MRLGLWLSFLLLPALAQVLTLPDLRARTYGEGGFRVERVLEERPAFTRVQFSYLSDGLRVHGFANLPKGRGPCPVVVVLHGYVEPSRYRLLAYTTPYADFLAERGYLVLHPNFRGHPPSEGAPAQGLRHVYAVDVLNLLAEVRRGAFPQADPARIALFGHSMGGGVAQIVSLVDP
;
A
#
# COMPACT_ATOMS: atom_id res chain seq x y z
N MET A 1 -47.80 35.25 -4.93
CA MET A 1 -46.37 35.38 -4.59
C MET A 1 -45.98 34.19 -3.72
N ARG A 2 -45.22 33.26 -4.29
CA ARG A 2 -44.68 32.10 -3.55
C ARG A 2 -43.21 32.40 -3.29
N LEU A 3 -42.87 32.63 -2.02
CA LEU A 3 -41.46 32.73 -1.57
C LEU A 3 -40.87 31.32 -1.58
N GLY A 4 -39.89 31.08 -2.46
CA GLY A 4 -39.08 29.88 -2.44
C GLY A 4 -38.01 30.02 -1.36
N LEU A 5 -38.04 29.13 -0.37
CA LEU A 5 -37.00 29.02 0.65
C LEU A 5 -35.80 28.27 0.02
N TRP A 6 -34.71 28.99 -0.24
CA TRP A 6 -33.43 28.38 -0.62
C TRP A 6 -32.71 27.89 0.64
N LEU A 7 -32.72 26.57 0.89
CA LEU A 7 -31.89 25.96 1.91
C LEU A 7 -30.44 25.88 1.34
N SER A 8 -29.60 26.80 1.80
CA SER A 8 -28.15 26.70 1.54
C SER A 8 -27.56 25.61 2.44
N PHE A 9 -27.24 24.46 1.89
CA PHE A 9 -26.42 23.45 2.56
C PHE A 9 -25.00 24.01 2.67
N LEU A 10 -24.61 24.45 3.86
CA LEU A 10 -23.23 24.71 4.23
C LEU A 10 -22.51 23.36 4.30
N LEU A 11 -21.76 23.01 3.27
CA LEU A 11 -20.77 21.95 3.29
C LEU A 11 -19.65 22.39 4.25
N LEU A 12 -19.73 21.98 5.51
CA LEU A 12 -18.60 22.06 6.43
C LEU A 12 -17.48 21.21 5.86
N PRO A 13 -16.24 21.74 5.77
CA PRO A 13 -15.11 20.93 5.35
C PRO A 13 -14.97 19.77 6.36
N ALA A 14 -14.97 18.55 5.86
CA ALA A 14 -14.67 17.38 6.69
C ALA A 14 -13.24 17.57 7.21
N LEU A 15 -13.12 17.95 8.49
CA LEU A 15 -11.84 17.92 9.18
C LEU A 15 -11.30 16.50 9.04
N ALA A 16 -10.09 16.36 8.47
CA ALA A 16 -9.44 15.08 8.36
C ALA A 16 -9.31 14.48 9.75
N GLN A 17 -10.15 13.50 10.05
CA GLN A 17 -10.19 12.87 11.37
C GLN A 17 -8.89 12.11 11.59
N VAL A 18 -8.14 12.49 12.62
CA VAL A 18 -6.95 11.76 13.02
C VAL A 18 -7.39 10.44 13.61
N LEU A 19 -7.16 9.33 12.90
CA LEU A 19 -7.49 7.99 13.36
C LEU A 19 -6.53 7.58 14.49
N THR A 20 -7.08 7.11 15.58
CA THR A 20 -6.32 6.53 16.69
C THR A 20 -6.00 5.06 16.42
N LEU A 21 -5.09 4.45 17.21
CA LEU A 21 -4.83 3.01 17.10
C LEU A 21 -6.07 2.15 17.36
N PRO A 22 -6.93 2.45 18.37
CA PRO A 22 -8.21 1.76 18.52
C PRO A 22 -9.12 1.86 17.28
N ASP A 23 -9.19 3.04 16.65
CA ASP A 23 -9.99 3.22 15.43
C ASP A 23 -9.45 2.34 14.29
N LEU A 24 -8.12 2.31 14.10
CA LEU A 24 -7.48 1.47 13.09
C LEU A 24 -7.72 -0.02 13.36
N ARG A 25 -7.64 -0.47 14.62
CA ARG A 25 -7.90 -1.88 14.99
C ARG A 25 -9.36 -2.29 14.80
N ALA A 26 -10.29 -1.35 14.93
CA ALA A 26 -11.73 -1.60 14.75
C ALA A 26 -12.15 -1.67 13.27
N ARG A 27 -11.28 -1.26 12.34
CA ARG A 27 -11.60 -1.27 10.90
C ARG A 27 -11.48 -2.67 10.31
N THR A 28 -12.31 -2.93 9.30
CA THR A 28 -12.14 -4.06 8.39
C THR A 28 -11.28 -3.61 7.21
N TYR A 29 -10.31 -4.44 6.84
CA TYR A 29 -9.40 -4.19 5.73
C TYR A 29 -9.63 -5.15 4.57
N GLY A 30 -9.16 -4.77 3.38
CA GLY A 30 -9.27 -5.54 2.15
C GLY A 30 -10.54 -5.20 1.39
N GLU A 31 -10.54 -4.09 0.68
CA GLU A 31 -11.64 -3.65 -0.16
C GLU A 31 -11.71 -4.40 -1.50
N GLY A 32 -10.72 -5.25 -1.78
CA GLY A 32 -10.62 -5.99 -3.02
C GLY A 32 -10.05 -5.16 -4.18
N GLY A 33 -10.48 -5.50 -5.39
CA GLY A 33 -10.05 -4.81 -6.60
C GLY A 33 -8.60 -5.03 -6.96
N PHE A 34 -7.95 -6.05 -6.37
CA PHE A 34 -6.57 -6.43 -6.72
C PHE A 34 -6.45 -6.79 -8.20
N ARG A 35 -5.39 -6.28 -8.83
CA ARG A 35 -5.05 -6.58 -10.24
C ARG A 35 -3.54 -6.60 -10.42
N VAL A 36 -3.05 -7.57 -11.20
CA VAL A 36 -1.75 -7.45 -11.84
C VAL A 36 -1.97 -6.65 -13.13
N GLU A 37 -1.37 -5.48 -13.23
CA GLU A 37 -1.58 -4.56 -14.35
C GLU A 37 -0.71 -4.93 -15.57
N ARG A 38 0.56 -5.22 -15.31
CA ARG A 38 1.52 -5.61 -16.35
C ARG A 38 2.81 -6.15 -15.77
N VAL A 39 3.54 -6.90 -16.59
CA VAL A 39 4.93 -7.25 -16.33
C VAL A 39 5.79 -6.02 -16.63
N LEU A 40 6.66 -5.67 -15.68
CA LEU A 40 7.61 -4.56 -15.81
C LEU A 40 8.99 -5.06 -16.24
N GLU A 41 9.40 -6.22 -15.72
CA GLU A 41 10.74 -6.75 -15.95
C GLU A 41 10.78 -8.25 -15.69
N GLU A 42 11.52 -8.98 -16.52
CA GLU A 42 11.86 -10.37 -16.31
C GLU A 42 13.34 -10.48 -15.92
N ARG A 43 13.61 -11.04 -14.73
CA ARG A 43 14.96 -11.34 -14.24
C ARG A 43 15.16 -12.85 -14.04
N PRO A 44 16.39 -13.34 -13.95
CA PRO A 44 16.62 -14.76 -13.69
C PRO A 44 15.96 -15.25 -12.39
N ALA A 45 16.02 -14.45 -11.32
CA ALA A 45 15.52 -14.83 -9.99
C ALA A 45 14.04 -14.51 -9.77
N PHE A 46 13.48 -13.52 -10.44
CA PHE A 46 12.09 -13.07 -10.21
C PHE A 46 11.48 -12.40 -11.45
N THR A 47 10.15 -12.34 -11.48
CA THR A 47 9.38 -11.51 -12.40
C THR A 47 8.90 -10.28 -11.64
N ARG A 48 9.16 -9.08 -12.15
CA ARG A 48 8.62 -7.84 -11.59
C ARG A 48 7.32 -7.48 -12.28
N VAL A 49 6.27 -7.26 -11.48
CA VAL A 49 4.95 -6.84 -11.99
C VAL A 49 4.51 -5.53 -11.33
N GLN A 50 3.75 -4.73 -12.06
CA GLN A 50 2.95 -3.66 -11.47
C GLN A 50 1.63 -4.24 -11.03
N PHE A 51 1.16 -3.86 -9.83
CA PHE A 51 -0.15 -4.24 -9.32
C PHE A 51 -0.92 -3.03 -8.81
N SER A 52 -2.22 -3.20 -8.61
CA SER A 52 -3.08 -2.24 -7.93
C SER A 52 -4.14 -2.93 -7.08
N TYR A 53 -4.69 -2.21 -6.10
CA TYR A 53 -5.76 -2.64 -5.20
C TYR A 53 -6.54 -1.42 -4.70
N LEU A 54 -7.68 -1.63 -4.04
CA LEU A 54 -8.47 -0.55 -3.44
C LEU A 54 -8.07 -0.31 -1.98
N SER A 55 -8.06 0.97 -1.59
CA SER A 55 -7.81 1.43 -0.22
C SER A 55 -8.57 2.73 0.02
N ASP A 56 -9.58 2.72 0.88
CA ASP A 56 -10.52 3.82 1.12
C ASP A 56 -11.16 4.33 -0.20
N GLY A 57 -11.54 3.39 -1.08
CA GLY A 57 -12.09 3.70 -2.40
C GLY A 57 -11.08 4.23 -3.43
N LEU A 58 -9.83 4.46 -3.04
CA LEU A 58 -8.75 4.90 -3.94
C LEU A 58 -8.03 3.70 -4.55
N ARG A 59 -7.61 3.83 -5.81
CA ARG A 59 -6.74 2.85 -6.44
C ARG A 59 -5.28 3.13 -6.08
N VAL A 60 -4.74 2.27 -5.25
CA VAL A 60 -3.33 2.30 -4.84
C VAL A 60 -2.55 1.34 -5.73
N HIS A 61 -1.42 1.80 -6.25
CA HIS A 61 -0.52 1.03 -7.09
C HIS A 61 0.75 0.64 -6.35
N GLY A 62 1.47 -0.31 -6.91
CA GLY A 62 2.78 -0.72 -6.46
C GLY A 62 3.45 -1.64 -7.46
N PHE A 63 4.63 -2.13 -7.10
CA PHE A 63 5.24 -3.24 -7.82
C PHE A 63 5.48 -4.42 -6.88
N ALA A 64 5.52 -5.62 -7.46
CA ALA A 64 5.90 -6.83 -6.77
C ALA A 64 7.05 -7.51 -7.52
N ASN A 65 8.01 -8.05 -6.77
CA ASN A 65 9.00 -8.98 -7.28
C ASN A 65 8.54 -10.39 -6.88
N LEU A 66 8.13 -11.17 -7.86
CA LEU A 66 7.61 -12.53 -7.72
C LEU A 66 8.75 -13.54 -7.96
N PRO A 67 9.26 -14.24 -6.94
CA PRO A 67 10.37 -15.19 -7.11
C PRO A 67 10.03 -16.29 -8.11
N LYS A 68 11.01 -16.67 -8.94
CA LYS A 68 10.92 -17.83 -9.83
C LYS A 68 11.31 -19.06 -9.04
N GLY A 69 10.35 -19.85 -8.62
CA GLY A 69 10.56 -21.04 -7.84
C GLY A 69 9.26 -21.63 -7.33
N ARG A 70 9.36 -22.69 -6.51
CA ARG A 70 8.19 -23.27 -5.87
C ARG A 70 7.89 -22.49 -4.59
N GLY A 71 6.65 -21.96 -4.52
CA GLY A 71 6.13 -21.38 -3.26
C GLY A 71 5.76 -22.45 -2.23
N PRO A 72 5.23 -22.04 -1.08
CA PRO A 72 4.92 -20.65 -0.69
C PRO A 72 6.17 -19.87 -0.26
N CYS A 73 6.27 -18.60 -0.69
CA CYS A 73 7.38 -17.72 -0.38
C CYS A 73 7.04 -16.81 0.80
N PRO A 74 7.98 -16.57 1.74
CA PRO A 74 7.79 -15.54 2.75
C PRO A 74 7.68 -14.17 2.06
N VAL A 75 6.83 -13.31 2.60
CA VAL A 75 6.51 -12.00 2.04
C VAL A 75 7.27 -10.91 2.79
N VAL A 76 7.83 -9.95 2.06
CA VAL A 76 8.35 -8.72 2.63
C VAL A 76 7.66 -7.52 1.96
N VAL A 77 7.01 -6.67 2.76
CA VAL A 77 6.48 -5.41 2.27
C VAL A 77 7.52 -4.32 2.50
N VAL A 78 8.02 -3.74 1.41
CA VAL A 78 9.03 -2.68 1.42
C VAL A 78 8.33 -1.33 1.34
N LEU A 79 8.50 -0.51 2.36
CA LEU A 79 7.84 0.78 2.53
C LEU A 79 8.85 1.91 2.36
N HIS A 80 8.63 2.75 1.35
CA HIS A 80 9.56 3.82 1.00
C HIS A 80 9.52 5.00 1.99
N GLY A 81 10.62 5.76 2.04
CA GLY A 81 10.70 7.02 2.76
C GLY A 81 9.91 8.13 2.08
N TYR A 82 9.89 9.32 2.69
CA TYR A 82 9.27 10.47 2.05
C TYR A 82 9.97 10.81 0.73
N VAL A 83 9.16 10.96 -0.29
CA VAL A 83 9.56 11.50 -1.59
C VAL A 83 8.48 12.49 -2.01
N GLU A 84 8.89 13.63 -2.51
CA GLU A 84 7.95 14.59 -3.09
C GLU A 84 7.14 13.92 -4.20
N PRO A 85 5.81 13.88 -4.14
CA PRO A 85 4.97 13.14 -5.09
C PRO A 85 5.23 13.50 -6.55
N SER A 86 5.49 14.77 -6.85
CA SER A 86 5.82 15.24 -8.22
C SER A 86 7.11 14.62 -8.76
N ARG A 87 8.02 14.20 -7.87
CA ARG A 87 9.31 13.56 -8.19
C ARG A 87 9.28 12.05 -8.08
N TYR A 88 8.22 11.48 -7.47
CA TYR A 88 8.12 10.04 -7.27
C TYR A 88 8.06 9.30 -8.62
N ARG A 89 8.74 8.15 -8.66
CA ARG A 89 8.72 7.23 -9.80
C ARG A 89 8.59 5.81 -9.28
N LEU A 90 7.84 4.97 -9.96
CA LEU A 90 7.47 3.61 -9.54
C LEU A 90 8.68 2.76 -9.12
N LEU A 91 9.77 2.80 -9.84
CA LEU A 91 10.97 1.98 -9.59
C LEU A 91 12.13 2.82 -9.07
N ALA A 92 11.85 3.76 -8.17
CA ALA A 92 12.88 4.59 -7.57
C ALA A 92 13.15 4.19 -6.11
N TYR A 93 14.18 4.78 -5.53
CA TYR A 93 14.50 4.77 -4.10
C TYR A 93 14.76 3.39 -3.49
N THR A 94 13.76 2.73 -2.91
CA THR A 94 13.90 1.46 -2.19
C THR A 94 13.88 0.22 -3.08
N THR A 95 13.82 0.38 -4.40
CA THR A 95 13.87 -0.74 -5.36
C THR A 95 15.08 -1.65 -5.18
N PRO A 96 16.32 -1.16 -4.92
CA PRO A 96 17.46 -2.05 -4.68
C PRO A 96 17.28 -2.99 -3.49
N TYR A 97 16.59 -2.56 -2.43
CA TYR A 97 16.27 -3.44 -1.29
C TYR A 97 15.27 -4.53 -1.69
N ALA A 98 14.26 -4.17 -2.50
CA ALA A 98 13.29 -5.11 -3.03
C ALA A 98 13.96 -6.17 -3.91
N ASP A 99 14.91 -5.79 -4.74
CA ASP A 99 15.65 -6.69 -5.62
C ASP A 99 16.52 -7.66 -4.80
N PHE A 100 17.28 -7.12 -3.86
CA PHE A 100 18.11 -7.92 -2.97
C PHE A 100 17.33 -9.02 -2.23
N LEU A 101 16.12 -8.69 -1.74
CA LEU A 101 15.26 -9.65 -1.06
C LEU A 101 14.68 -10.68 -2.03
N ALA A 102 14.21 -10.26 -3.20
CA ALA A 102 13.64 -11.16 -4.20
C ALA A 102 14.65 -12.17 -4.76
N GLU A 103 15.90 -11.76 -4.93
CA GLU A 103 17.02 -12.66 -5.32
C GLU A 103 17.29 -13.75 -4.28
N ARG A 104 16.79 -13.59 -3.04
CA ARG A 104 16.89 -14.55 -1.92
C ARG A 104 15.61 -15.33 -1.69
N GLY A 105 14.66 -15.25 -2.62
CA GLY A 105 13.45 -16.06 -2.59
C GLY A 105 12.28 -15.45 -1.80
N TYR A 106 12.37 -14.19 -1.35
CA TYR A 106 11.23 -13.48 -0.78
C TYR A 106 10.31 -12.95 -1.87
N LEU A 107 9.01 -13.12 -1.69
CA LEU A 107 8.03 -12.37 -2.45
C LEU A 107 8.00 -10.94 -1.89
N VAL A 108 8.32 -9.97 -2.73
CA VAL A 108 8.44 -8.59 -2.27
C VAL A 108 7.31 -7.74 -2.83
N LEU A 109 6.62 -7.01 -1.95
CA LEU A 109 5.58 -6.06 -2.30
C LEU A 109 6.05 -4.65 -1.97
N HIS A 110 5.89 -3.73 -2.90
CA HIS A 110 6.31 -2.35 -2.74
C HIS A 110 5.16 -1.41 -3.13
N PRO A 111 4.25 -1.06 -2.18
CA PRO A 111 3.18 -0.10 -2.46
C PRO A 111 3.74 1.31 -2.60
N ASN A 112 3.10 2.12 -3.46
CA ASN A 112 3.47 3.51 -3.70
C ASN A 112 2.88 4.49 -2.68
N PHE A 113 1.98 4.06 -1.82
CA PHE A 113 1.07 4.87 -1.03
C PHE A 113 0.16 5.78 -1.87
N ARG A 114 -1.00 6.16 -1.30
CA ARG A 114 -1.89 7.15 -1.92
C ARG A 114 -1.18 8.48 -2.16
N GLY A 115 -1.54 9.18 -3.23
CA GLY A 115 -0.93 10.44 -3.61
C GLY A 115 0.47 10.34 -4.21
N HIS A 116 1.06 9.14 -4.32
CA HIS A 116 2.33 8.91 -5.03
C HIS A 116 2.05 8.20 -6.36
N PRO A 117 2.27 8.86 -7.50
CA PRO A 117 1.92 8.31 -8.81
C PRO A 117 2.46 6.89 -9.06
N PRO A 118 1.65 6.01 -9.72
CA PRO A 118 0.33 6.28 -10.27
C PRO A 118 -0.84 6.07 -9.29
N SER A 119 -0.60 5.95 -7.96
CA SER A 119 -1.67 5.85 -6.97
C SER A 119 -2.53 7.10 -6.93
N GLU A 120 -3.83 6.89 -6.76
CA GLU A 120 -4.82 7.97 -6.61
C GLU A 120 -4.73 8.67 -5.25
N GLY A 121 -5.53 9.73 -5.09
CA GLY A 121 -5.66 10.49 -3.86
C GLY A 121 -4.61 11.58 -3.70
N ALA A 122 -4.52 12.10 -2.48
CA ALA A 122 -3.58 13.14 -2.11
C ALA A 122 -2.53 12.61 -1.11
N PRO A 123 -1.31 13.18 -1.10
CA PRO A 123 -0.30 12.86 -0.10
C PRO A 123 -0.81 13.15 1.30
N ALA A 124 -0.53 12.26 2.25
CA ALA A 124 -1.06 12.37 3.61
C ALA A 124 -0.34 13.40 4.50
N GLN A 125 0.56 14.21 3.98
CA GLN A 125 1.23 15.36 4.65
C GLN A 125 1.67 15.07 6.10
N GLY A 126 2.37 13.94 6.32
CA GLY A 126 2.85 13.54 7.65
C GLY A 126 1.89 12.66 8.46
N LEU A 127 0.67 12.46 8.01
CA LEU A 127 -0.32 11.57 8.66
C LEU A 127 -0.03 10.10 8.29
N ARG A 128 0.99 9.51 8.93
CA ARG A 128 1.46 8.13 8.62
C ARG A 128 0.39 7.06 8.78
N HIS A 129 -0.61 7.27 9.63
CA HIS A 129 -1.73 6.34 9.79
C HIS A 129 -2.55 6.16 8.51
N VAL A 130 -2.63 7.19 7.66
CA VAL A 130 -3.31 7.12 6.36
C VAL A 130 -2.57 6.17 5.42
N TYR A 131 -1.24 6.21 5.39
CA TYR A 131 -0.42 5.26 4.63
C TYR A 131 -0.44 3.86 5.24
N ALA A 132 -0.58 3.75 6.57
CA ALA A 132 -0.75 2.45 7.22
C ALA A 132 -2.04 1.75 6.77
N VAL A 133 -3.12 2.48 6.52
CA VAL A 133 -4.36 1.95 5.93
C VAL A 133 -4.11 1.33 4.55
N ASP A 134 -3.31 1.98 3.70
CA ASP A 134 -2.95 1.42 2.39
C ASP A 134 -2.23 0.08 2.55
N VAL A 135 -1.29 -0.01 3.50
CA VAL A 135 -0.55 -1.25 3.76
C VAL A 135 -1.46 -2.34 4.33
N LEU A 136 -2.32 -2.00 5.30
CA LEU A 136 -3.25 -2.95 5.92
C LEU A 136 -4.24 -3.53 4.89
N ASN A 137 -4.72 -2.72 3.94
CA ASN A 137 -5.54 -3.20 2.82
C ASN A 137 -4.73 -4.14 1.92
N LEU A 138 -3.45 -3.84 1.62
CA LEU A 138 -2.59 -4.74 0.86
C LEU A 138 -2.36 -6.07 1.58
N LEU A 139 -2.10 -6.05 2.89
CA LEU A 139 -1.92 -7.27 3.69
C LEU A 139 -3.18 -8.15 3.66
N ALA A 140 -4.35 -7.54 3.72
CA ALA A 140 -5.61 -8.26 3.58
C ALA A 140 -5.76 -8.91 2.19
N GLU A 141 -5.34 -8.26 1.11
CA GLU A 141 -5.32 -8.88 -0.22
C GLU A 141 -4.34 -10.06 -0.31
N VAL A 142 -3.16 -9.95 0.33
CA VAL A 142 -2.22 -11.07 0.42
C VAL A 142 -2.88 -12.28 1.11
N ARG A 143 -3.55 -12.06 2.25
CA ARG A 143 -4.25 -13.12 2.99
C ARG A 143 -5.43 -13.72 2.24
N ARG A 144 -6.03 -12.99 1.30
CA ARG A 144 -7.09 -13.48 0.41
C ARG A 144 -6.56 -14.24 -0.80
N GLY A 145 -5.24 -14.37 -0.95
CA GLY A 145 -4.62 -15.11 -2.04
C GLY A 145 -4.38 -14.30 -3.32
N ALA A 146 -4.34 -12.98 -3.24
CA ALA A 146 -4.01 -12.10 -4.37
C ALA A 146 -2.67 -12.46 -5.03
N PHE A 147 -1.76 -13.01 -4.25
CA PHE A 147 -0.46 -13.51 -4.71
C PHE A 147 -0.37 -15.02 -4.40
N PRO A 148 -0.67 -15.91 -5.36
CA PRO A 148 -0.73 -17.35 -5.10
C PRO A 148 0.56 -17.99 -4.57
N GLN A 149 1.71 -17.33 -4.79
CA GLN A 149 3.02 -17.78 -4.31
C GLN A 149 3.32 -17.29 -2.88
N ALA A 150 2.50 -16.39 -2.32
CA ALA A 150 2.74 -15.83 -0.99
C ALA A 150 2.43 -16.83 0.12
N ASP A 151 3.24 -16.83 1.16
CA ASP A 151 2.90 -17.44 2.44
C ASP A 151 2.28 -16.37 3.35
N PRO A 152 0.97 -16.36 3.55
CA PRO A 152 0.30 -15.34 4.34
C PRO A 152 0.59 -15.43 5.84
N ALA A 153 1.21 -16.52 6.31
CA ALA A 153 1.63 -16.68 7.70
C ALA A 153 3.04 -16.13 7.97
N ARG A 154 3.79 -15.79 6.92
CA ARG A 154 5.17 -15.30 7.03
C ARG A 154 5.31 -13.97 6.29
N ILE A 155 4.83 -12.89 6.93
CA ILE A 155 4.89 -11.53 6.39
C ILE A 155 5.79 -10.68 7.28
N ALA A 156 6.73 -9.97 6.67
CA ALA A 156 7.60 -9.00 7.33
C ALA A 156 7.45 -7.62 6.68
N LEU A 157 7.71 -6.58 7.46
CA LEU A 157 7.71 -5.19 6.99
C LEU A 157 9.15 -4.65 7.02
N PHE A 158 9.59 -4.06 5.93
CA PHE A 158 10.84 -3.29 5.84
C PHE A 158 10.50 -1.83 5.53
N GLY A 159 10.75 -0.92 6.45
CA GLY A 159 10.43 0.50 6.28
C GLY A 159 11.66 1.39 6.34
N HIS A 160 11.85 2.24 5.33
CA HIS A 160 12.89 3.27 5.32
C HIS A 160 12.29 4.63 5.73
N SER A 161 12.88 5.32 6.72
CA SER A 161 12.49 6.67 7.15
C SER A 161 10.98 6.78 7.46
N MET A 162 10.21 7.55 6.68
CA MET A 162 8.75 7.64 6.80
C MET A 162 8.09 6.25 6.76
N GLY A 163 8.53 5.37 5.86
CA GLY A 163 8.06 3.98 5.77
C GLY A 163 8.31 3.18 7.05
N GLY A 164 9.38 3.48 7.80
CA GLY A 164 9.61 2.88 9.12
C GLY A 164 8.53 3.25 10.13
N GLY A 165 8.10 4.52 10.15
CA GLY A 165 6.97 4.95 10.98
C GLY A 165 5.63 4.34 10.55
N VAL A 166 5.43 4.11 9.25
CA VAL A 166 4.27 3.38 8.73
C VAL A 166 4.30 1.92 9.19
N ALA A 167 5.47 1.24 9.07
CA ALA A 167 5.64 -0.13 9.52
C ALA A 167 5.32 -0.31 11.01
N GLN A 168 5.74 0.63 11.86
CA GLN A 168 5.42 0.60 13.29
C GLN A 168 3.90 0.65 13.54
N ILE A 169 3.17 1.54 12.85
CA ILE A 169 1.72 1.64 13.00
C ILE A 169 1.06 0.34 12.53
N VAL A 170 1.45 -0.20 11.37
CA VAL A 170 0.91 -1.46 10.86
C VAL A 170 1.12 -2.59 11.84
N SER A 171 2.33 -2.75 12.39
CA SER A 171 2.64 -3.81 13.39
C SER A 171 1.88 -3.64 14.71
N LEU A 172 1.46 -2.43 15.07
CA LEU A 172 0.63 -2.19 16.26
C LEU A 172 -0.85 -2.50 16.01
N VAL A 173 -1.30 -2.44 14.77
CA VAL A 173 -2.71 -2.72 14.38
C VAL A 173 -2.91 -4.19 14.06
N ASP A 174 -1.97 -4.79 13.37
CA ASP A 174 -2.00 -6.16 12.82
C ASP A 174 -0.66 -6.85 13.18
N PRO A 175 -0.52 -7.36 14.42
CA PRO A 175 0.71 -7.95 14.97
C PRO A 175 1.08 -9.30 14.37
#